data_463ffc75d537f42499ba77dfa1009c27
#
_entry.id   463ffc75d537f42499ba77dfa1009c27
#
_cell.length_a   1.000
_cell.length_b   1.000
_cell.length_c   1.000
_cell.angle_alpha   90.00
_cell.angle_beta   90.00
_cell.angle_gamma   90.00
#
_symmetry.space_group_name_H-M   'P 1'
#
loop_
_entity.id
_entity.type
_entity.pdbx_description
1 polymer ?
#
loop_
_entity_poly.entity_id
_entity_poly.type
_entity_poly.pdbx_seq_one_letter_code
_entity_poly.pdbx_strand_id
1 'polypeptide(L)'
;MIRLAPALSGAAGPKKKGFDVVKIVHWITLALFSAAAVLLRIRLLALGFDETGLPVAMDFETLALPALLVLAAVVTVLLSRRLPARRELCAGMELYFPFDRSVFAVMLMVLGSFALVASAVCELAFAPRTTLAMLMSAFVAAGAVCLLYATTALRRKTSFSGVALLVPVCAMVLTLILFYREHAADPVLRHYYVETLALAALTVMLLEFAAFAFRGGAPRVLMPVSTMSVILCAAAIAARPTLADMLFYAGGICLALAIGAAADFDP
;
A
#
# COMPACT_ATOMS: atom_id res chain seq x y z
N MET A 1 -27.60 -25.33 -35.32
CA MET A 1 -27.11 -26.41 -34.44
C MET A 1 -26.50 -25.82 -33.20
N ILE A 2 -27.29 -25.69 -32.14
CA ILE A 2 -26.90 -25.13 -30.85
C ILE A 2 -26.39 -26.30 -29.99
N ARG A 3 -25.09 -26.37 -29.71
CA ARG A 3 -24.54 -27.31 -28.72
C ARG A 3 -24.72 -26.74 -27.33
N LEU A 4 -25.66 -27.28 -26.58
CA LEU A 4 -25.75 -27.14 -25.14
C LEU A 4 -24.48 -27.74 -24.50
N ALA A 5 -23.70 -26.87 -23.81
CA ALA A 5 -22.63 -27.30 -22.93
C ALA A 5 -23.26 -27.88 -21.63
N PRO A 6 -22.77 -29.04 -21.11
CA PRO A 6 -23.28 -29.57 -19.86
C PRO A 6 -22.90 -28.71 -18.68
N ALA A 7 -23.90 -28.43 -17.84
CA ALA A 7 -23.74 -27.77 -16.54
C ALA A 7 -22.86 -28.67 -15.63
N LEU A 8 -21.62 -28.28 -15.41
CA LEU A 8 -20.77 -28.83 -14.37
C LEU A 8 -21.25 -28.30 -13.01
N SER A 9 -22.21 -29.01 -12.45
CA SER A 9 -22.56 -28.98 -11.04
C SER A 9 -21.32 -29.45 -10.25
N GLY A 10 -20.51 -28.49 -9.76
CA GLY A 10 -19.28 -28.76 -9.07
C GLY A 10 -19.52 -29.00 -7.59
N ALA A 11 -19.07 -30.11 -7.11
CA ALA A 11 -18.87 -30.42 -5.71
C ALA A 11 -17.94 -29.32 -5.06
N ALA A 12 -18.48 -28.59 -4.13
CA ALA A 12 -17.71 -27.68 -3.27
C ALA A 12 -16.81 -28.52 -2.36
N GLY A 13 -15.57 -28.74 -2.79
CA GLY A 13 -14.59 -29.54 -2.11
C GLY A 13 -13.91 -28.83 -0.93
N PRO A 14 -13.14 -29.55 -0.10
CA PRO A 14 -12.55 -29.09 1.16
C PRO A 14 -11.50 -27.95 1.03
N LYS A 15 -11.22 -27.46 -0.16
CA LYS A 15 -10.23 -26.38 -0.42
C LYS A 15 -10.62 -25.01 0.14
N LYS A 16 -11.90 -24.67 0.31
CA LYS A 16 -12.35 -23.38 0.82
C LYS A 16 -11.88 -23.08 2.26
N LYS A 17 -11.91 -24.07 3.15
CA LYS A 17 -11.54 -23.88 4.56
C LYS A 17 -10.08 -23.49 4.77
N GLY A 18 -9.16 -23.98 3.96
CA GLY A 18 -7.73 -23.68 4.08
C GLY A 18 -7.37 -22.25 3.66
N PHE A 19 -8.09 -21.68 2.71
CA PHE A 19 -7.85 -20.33 2.20
C PHE A 19 -8.36 -19.25 3.17
N ASP A 20 -9.52 -19.48 3.80
CA ASP A 20 -10.06 -18.57 4.82
C ASP A 20 -9.12 -18.44 6.03
N VAL A 21 -8.49 -19.55 6.44
CA VAL A 21 -7.51 -19.54 7.53
C VAL A 21 -6.28 -18.70 7.16
N VAL A 22 -5.79 -18.79 5.93
CA VAL A 22 -4.64 -17.98 5.47
C VAL A 22 -4.98 -16.49 5.47
N LYS A 23 -6.17 -16.11 5.01
CA LYS A 23 -6.65 -14.71 5.05
C LYS A 23 -6.72 -14.20 6.51
N ILE A 24 -7.31 -14.97 7.41
CA ILE A 24 -7.42 -14.60 8.83
C ILE A 24 -6.03 -14.41 9.46
N VAL A 25 -5.13 -15.37 9.25
CA VAL A 25 -3.75 -15.30 9.74
C VAL A 25 -3.04 -14.06 9.19
N HIS A 26 -3.24 -13.74 7.91
CA HIS A 26 -2.68 -12.56 7.28
C HIS A 26 -3.15 -11.26 7.96
N TRP A 27 -4.46 -11.12 8.23
CA TRP A 27 -5.02 -9.94 8.91
C TRP A 27 -4.53 -9.80 10.36
N ILE A 28 -4.44 -10.92 11.09
CA ILE A 28 -3.90 -10.92 12.45
C ILE A 28 -2.41 -10.51 12.44
N THR A 29 -1.64 -11.08 11.52
CA THR A 29 -0.22 -10.74 11.35
C THR A 29 -0.03 -9.26 11.02
N LEU A 30 -0.84 -8.72 10.09
CA LEU A 30 -0.83 -7.32 9.74
C LEU A 30 -1.10 -6.41 10.96
N ALA A 31 -2.16 -6.69 11.72
CA ALA A 31 -2.51 -5.90 12.90
C ALA A 31 -1.42 -5.94 13.97
N LEU A 32 -0.86 -7.14 14.24
CA LEU A 32 0.18 -7.33 15.24
C LEU A 32 1.48 -6.57 14.87
N PHE A 33 1.96 -6.74 13.64
CA PHE A 33 3.19 -6.08 13.19
C PHE A 33 3.01 -4.56 13.07
N SER A 34 1.83 -4.08 12.65
CA SER A 34 1.55 -2.64 12.60
C SER A 34 1.55 -2.02 13.99
N ALA A 35 0.89 -2.65 14.97
CA ALA A 35 0.89 -2.18 16.35
C ALA A 35 2.32 -2.19 16.95
N ALA A 36 3.08 -3.25 16.75
CA ALA A 36 4.46 -3.35 17.22
C ALA A 36 5.37 -2.31 16.57
N ALA A 37 5.23 -2.06 15.25
CA ALA A 37 6.02 -1.07 14.54
C ALA A 37 5.74 0.36 15.04
N VAL A 38 4.47 0.71 15.28
CA VAL A 38 4.07 1.99 15.86
C VAL A 38 4.69 2.17 17.25
N LEU A 39 4.56 1.17 18.13
CA LEU A 39 5.12 1.24 19.49
C LEU A 39 6.64 1.38 19.48
N LEU A 40 7.33 0.59 18.65
CA LEU A 40 8.79 0.67 18.53
C LEU A 40 9.23 2.01 17.92
N ARG A 41 8.45 2.55 16.95
CA ARG A 41 8.76 3.86 16.39
C ARG A 41 8.62 4.99 17.41
N ILE A 42 7.57 4.97 18.22
CA ILE A 42 7.39 5.94 19.31
C ILE A 42 8.56 5.84 20.32
N ARG A 43 8.96 4.63 20.71
CA ARG A 43 10.12 4.42 21.60
C ARG A 43 11.42 4.90 20.99
N LEU A 44 11.68 4.55 19.72
CA LEU A 44 12.86 5.00 18.99
C LEU A 44 12.97 6.53 18.97
N LEU A 45 11.87 7.24 18.72
CA LEU A 45 11.85 8.69 18.70
C LEU A 45 12.04 9.32 20.09
N ALA A 46 11.63 8.62 21.15
CA ALA A 46 11.75 9.09 22.52
C ALA A 46 13.12 8.83 23.17
N LEU A 47 13.77 7.71 22.82
CA LEU A 47 14.96 7.21 23.52
C LEU A 47 16.16 6.96 22.59
N GLY A 48 15.94 6.81 21.29
CA GLY A 48 16.96 6.38 20.34
C GLY A 48 17.87 7.49 19.81
N PHE A 49 17.60 8.76 20.17
CA PHE A 49 18.37 9.92 19.71
C PHE A 49 18.96 10.69 20.87
N ASP A 50 20.21 11.12 20.72
CA ASP A 50 20.93 11.98 21.66
C ASP A 50 20.44 13.44 21.56
N GLU A 51 20.83 14.30 22.47
CA GLU A 51 20.52 15.75 22.47
C GLU A 51 20.96 16.45 21.17
N THR A 52 21.94 15.88 20.47
CA THR A 52 22.42 16.36 19.16
C THR A 52 21.59 15.84 17.98
N GLY A 53 20.54 15.01 18.21
CA GLY A 53 19.75 14.38 17.17
C GLY A 53 20.44 13.19 16.48
N LEU A 54 21.62 12.77 16.95
CA LEU A 54 22.31 11.61 16.43
C LEU A 54 21.79 10.33 17.10
N PRO A 55 21.67 9.22 16.34
CA PRO A 55 21.24 7.96 16.91
C PRO A 55 22.29 7.43 17.91
N VAL A 56 21.86 7.05 19.09
CA VAL A 56 22.72 6.39 20.06
C VAL A 56 23.21 5.07 19.45
N ALA A 57 24.53 4.94 19.35
CA ALA A 57 25.14 3.81 18.64
C ALA A 57 24.87 2.50 19.39
N MET A 58 24.40 1.47 18.65
CA MET A 58 24.18 0.09 19.14
C MET A 58 23.14 -0.07 20.25
N ASP A 59 22.24 0.87 20.42
CA ASP A 59 21.17 0.70 21.39
C ASP A 59 20.07 -0.25 20.87
N PHE A 60 19.45 -1.00 21.79
CA PHE A 60 18.36 -1.92 21.48
C PHE A 60 17.24 -1.22 20.69
N GLU A 61 16.92 0.02 21.06
CA GLU A 61 15.86 0.82 20.46
C GLU A 61 16.13 1.12 18.95
N THR A 62 17.40 1.32 18.58
CA THR A 62 17.79 1.58 17.19
C THR A 62 17.77 0.35 16.29
N LEU A 63 17.97 -0.85 16.87
CA LEU A 63 18.00 -2.10 16.11
C LEU A 63 16.65 -2.83 16.09
N ALA A 64 15.80 -2.61 17.10
CA ALA A 64 14.55 -3.33 17.25
C ALA A 64 13.56 -3.08 16.10
N LEU A 65 13.40 -1.82 15.65
CA LEU A 65 12.49 -1.49 14.59
C LEU A 65 12.91 -2.07 13.22
N PRO A 66 14.17 -1.91 12.76
CA PRO A 66 14.63 -2.58 11.53
C PRO A 66 14.51 -4.09 11.60
N ALA A 67 14.85 -4.71 12.73
CA ALA A 67 14.72 -6.16 12.92
C ALA A 67 13.25 -6.61 12.80
N LEU A 68 12.31 -5.88 13.41
CA LEU A 68 10.87 -6.12 13.28
C LEU A 68 10.41 -6.02 11.83
N LEU A 69 10.85 -4.99 11.09
CA LEU A 69 10.48 -4.80 9.69
C LEU A 69 11.00 -5.93 8.80
N VAL A 70 12.24 -6.38 9.02
CA VAL A 70 12.81 -7.54 8.32
C VAL A 70 12.03 -8.80 8.64
N LEU A 71 11.70 -9.03 9.92
CA LEU A 71 10.90 -10.18 10.34
C LEU A 71 9.50 -10.15 9.70
N ALA A 72 8.83 -8.98 9.68
CA ALA A 72 7.55 -8.79 9.05
C ALA A 72 7.62 -9.10 7.54
N ALA A 73 8.66 -8.61 6.85
CA ALA A 73 8.88 -8.88 5.43
C ALA A 73 9.07 -10.39 5.16
N VAL A 74 9.89 -11.08 5.97
CA VAL A 74 10.11 -12.53 5.85
C VAL A 74 8.80 -13.29 6.06
N VAL A 75 8.06 -12.98 7.13
CA VAL A 75 6.79 -13.66 7.45
C VAL A 75 5.77 -13.45 6.34
N THR A 76 5.60 -12.22 5.85
CA THR A 76 4.63 -11.91 4.78
C THR A 76 5.01 -12.55 3.45
N VAL A 77 6.30 -12.61 3.11
CA VAL A 77 6.79 -13.34 1.92
C VAL A 77 6.55 -14.84 2.06
N LEU A 78 6.80 -15.43 3.23
CA LEU A 78 6.54 -16.86 3.47
C LEU A 78 5.06 -17.21 3.37
N LEU A 79 4.18 -16.35 3.91
CA LEU A 79 2.73 -16.50 3.76
C LEU A 79 2.30 -16.39 2.30
N SER A 80 2.89 -15.46 1.54
CA SER A 80 2.57 -15.25 0.12
C SER A 80 3.01 -16.41 -0.79
N ARG A 81 3.99 -17.23 -0.37
CA ARG A 81 4.40 -18.43 -1.14
C ARG A 81 3.28 -19.45 -1.32
N ARG A 82 2.28 -19.43 -0.45
CA ARG A 82 1.08 -20.27 -0.56
C ARG A 82 0.08 -19.79 -1.61
N LEU A 83 0.23 -18.54 -2.09
CA LEU A 83 -0.57 -18.00 -3.18
C LEU A 83 -0.13 -18.58 -4.53
N PRO A 84 -1.03 -18.63 -5.54
CA PRO A 84 -0.67 -19.09 -6.86
C PRO A 84 0.49 -18.25 -7.42
N ALA A 85 1.45 -18.94 -8.06
CA ALA A 85 2.48 -18.26 -8.84
C ALA A 85 1.81 -17.46 -9.96
N ARG A 86 2.57 -16.52 -10.55
CA ARG A 86 2.15 -15.78 -11.73
C ARG A 86 1.43 -16.73 -12.69
N ARG A 87 0.10 -16.69 -12.71
CA ARG A 87 -0.67 -17.41 -13.72
C ARG A 87 -0.54 -16.63 -15.01
N GLU A 88 -0.56 -17.34 -16.11
CA GLU A 88 -0.79 -16.72 -17.40
C GLU A 88 -2.11 -15.97 -17.32
N LEU A 89 -2.01 -14.65 -17.18
CA LEU A 89 -3.11 -13.76 -16.87
C LEU A 89 -3.93 -13.55 -18.16
N CYS A 90 -4.63 -14.59 -18.58
CA CYS A 90 -5.61 -14.50 -19.66
C CYS A 90 -6.87 -13.73 -19.25
N ALA A 91 -7.08 -13.55 -17.93
CA ALA A 91 -8.24 -12.86 -17.37
C ALA A 91 -7.94 -11.40 -17.06
N GLY A 92 -8.93 -10.54 -17.22
CA GLY A 92 -8.83 -9.13 -16.89
C GLY A 92 -8.68 -8.86 -15.38
N MET A 93 -8.24 -7.67 -15.02
CA MET A 93 -8.09 -7.22 -13.64
C MET A 93 -9.36 -7.39 -12.79
N GLU A 94 -10.54 -7.37 -13.42
CA GLU A 94 -11.85 -7.53 -12.79
C GLU A 94 -12.03 -8.88 -12.09
N LEU A 95 -11.33 -9.92 -12.56
CA LEU A 95 -11.40 -11.25 -11.95
C LEU A 95 -10.61 -11.34 -10.65
N TYR A 96 -9.49 -10.60 -10.57
CA TYR A 96 -8.58 -10.61 -9.40
C TYR A 96 -9.01 -9.62 -8.32
N PHE A 97 -9.73 -8.58 -8.71
CA PHE A 97 -10.22 -7.53 -7.82
C PHE A 97 -11.72 -7.31 -8.01
N PRO A 98 -12.57 -8.23 -7.50
CA PRO A 98 -14.01 -8.12 -7.61
C PRO A 98 -14.56 -7.06 -6.65
N PHE A 99 -14.35 -5.78 -6.94
CA PHE A 99 -14.87 -4.65 -6.17
C PHE A 99 -16.41 -4.61 -6.13
N ASP A 100 -17.08 -5.31 -7.03
CA ASP A 100 -18.54 -5.48 -7.02
C ASP A 100 -19.03 -6.31 -5.82
N ARG A 101 -18.19 -7.21 -5.29
CA ARG A 101 -18.54 -8.11 -4.18
C ARG A 101 -18.15 -7.56 -2.81
N SER A 102 -17.19 -6.65 -2.73
CA SER A 102 -16.65 -6.14 -1.48
C SER A 102 -16.93 -4.65 -1.30
N VAL A 103 -18.04 -4.32 -0.66
CA VAL A 103 -18.41 -2.94 -0.30
C VAL A 103 -17.32 -2.33 0.60
N PHE A 104 -16.74 -3.13 1.50
CA PHE A 104 -15.69 -2.68 2.41
C PHE A 104 -14.43 -2.22 1.66
N ALA A 105 -13.97 -2.99 0.67
CA ALA A 105 -12.81 -2.61 -0.15
C ALA A 105 -13.07 -1.32 -0.94
N VAL A 106 -14.28 -1.15 -1.50
CA VAL A 106 -14.67 0.09 -2.19
C VAL A 106 -14.66 1.28 -1.23
N MET A 107 -15.23 1.13 -0.04
CA MET A 107 -15.24 2.22 0.96
C MET A 107 -13.82 2.64 1.35
N LEU A 108 -12.93 1.67 1.60
CA LEU A 108 -11.53 1.96 1.91
C LEU A 108 -10.80 2.64 0.74
N MET A 109 -11.06 2.21 -0.50
CA MET A 109 -10.45 2.82 -1.68
C MET A 109 -10.91 4.27 -1.86
N VAL A 110 -12.20 4.53 -1.67
CA VAL A 110 -12.78 5.88 -1.71
C VAL A 110 -12.20 6.73 -0.58
N LEU A 111 -12.18 6.22 0.65
CA LEU A 111 -11.65 6.93 1.82
C LEU A 111 -10.16 7.27 1.62
N GLY A 112 -9.36 6.31 1.16
CA GLY A 112 -7.94 6.50 0.87
C GLY A 112 -7.70 7.54 -0.21
N SER A 113 -8.47 7.51 -1.29
CA SER A 113 -8.38 8.52 -2.34
C SER A 113 -8.76 9.92 -1.85
N PHE A 114 -9.82 10.05 -1.05
CA PHE A 114 -10.18 11.33 -0.44
C PHE A 114 -9.11 11.83 0.53
N ALA A 115 -8.51 10.96 1.32
CA ALA A 115 -7.42 11.32 2.22
C ALA A 115 -6.19 11.86 1.44
N LEU A 116 -5.85 11.27 0.29
CA LEU A 116 -4.78 11.77 -0.59
C LEU A 116 -5.13 13.15 -1.18
N VAL A 117 -6.37 13.37 -1.62
CA VAL A 117 -6.81 14.70 -2.09
C VAL A 117 -6.74 15.72 -0.96
N ALA A 118 -7.21 15.36 0.24
CA ALA A 118 -7.16 16.23 1.41
C ALA A 118 -5.70 16.55 1.81
N SER A 119 -4.79 15.57 1.76
CA SER A 119 -3.35 15.80 1.95
C SER A 119 -2.81 16.82 0.95
N ALA A 120 -3.08 16.65 -0.33
CA ALA A 120 -2.65 17.58 -1.38
C ALA A 120 -3.21 19.00 -1.17
N VAL A 121 -4.46 19.13 -0.74
CA VAL A 121 -5.07 20.43 -0.41
C VAL A 121 -4.42 21.05 0.83
N CYS A 122 -4.16 20.26 1.87
CA CYS A 122 -3.47 20.74 3.07
C CYS A 122 -2.06 21.23 2.74
N GLU A 123 -1.32 20.50 1.92
CA GLU A 123 0.01 20.89 1.48
C GLU A 123 -0.02 22.22 0.72
N LEU A 124 -0.95 22.40 -0.22
CA LEU A 124 -1.14 23.67 -0.95
C LEU A 124 -1.55 24.84 -0.05
N ALA A 125 -2.27 24.56 1.05
CA ALA A 125 -2.75 25.60 1.97
C ALA A 125 -1.68 26.06 2.96
N PHE A 126 -0.84 25.14 3.44
CA PHE A 126 0.05 25.36 4.58
C PHE A 126 1.55 25.30 4.23
N ALA A 127 1.93 24.63 3.14
CA ALA A 127 3.34 24.57 2.72
C ALA A 127 3.79 25.85 1.98
N PRO A 128 5.09 26.14 1.96
CA PRO A 128 5.62 27.25 1.18
C PRO A 128 5.30 27.06 -0.30
N ARG A 129 4.75 28.10 -0.94
CA ARG A 129 4.26 28.08 -2.34
C ARG A 129 5.41 28.03 -3.33
N THR A 130 6.12 26.92 -3.38
CA THR A 130 7.07 26.65 -4.48
C THR A 130 6.32 26.03 -5.65
N THR A 131 6.72 26.39 -6.88
CA THR A 131 6.11 25.80 -8.11
C THR A 131 6.18 24.27 -8.09
N LEU A 132 7.23 23.72 -7.50
CA LEU A 132 7.43 22.29 -7.41
C LEU A 132 6.44 21.62 -6.44
N ALA A 133 6.22 22.20 -5.24
CA ALA A 133 5.24 21.69 -4.28
C ALA A 133 3.82 21.72 -4.86
N MET A 134 3.46 22.83 -5.54
CA MET A 134 2.16 22.93 -6.22
C MET A 134 1.97 21.86 -7.30
N LEU A 135 3.00 21.60 -8.11
CA LEU A 135 2.96 20.57 -9.14
C LEU A 135 2.78 19.17 -8.51
N MET A 136 3.49 18.88 -7.41
CA MET A 136 3.39 17.60 -6.72
C MET A 136 2.02 17.35 -6.12
N SER A 137 1.48 18.32 -5.40
CA SER A 137 0.14 18.22 -4.83
C SER A 137 -0.90 18.01 -5.93
N ALA A 138 -0.75 18.68 -7.10
CA ALA A 138 -1.62 18.45 -8.25
C ALA A 138 -1.49 17.02 -8.80
N PHE A 139 -0.27 16.44 -8.87
CA PHE A 139 -0.06 15.07 -9.31
C PHE A 139 -0.65 14.05 -8.33
N VAL A 140 -0.49 14.25 -7.03
CA VAL A 140 -1.09 13.39 -5.99
C VAL A 140 -2.62 13.43 -6.08
N ALA A 141 -3.21 14.62 -6.22
CA ALA A 141 -4.65 14.78 -6.39
C ALA A 141 -5.14 14.10 -7.69
N ALA A 142 -4.45 14.29 -8.81
CA ALA A 142 -4.78 13.63 -10.07
C ALA A 142 -4.69 12.10 -9.96
N GLY A 143 -3.66 11.59 -9.28
CA GLY A 143 -3.51 10.16 -8.98
C GLY A 143 -4.68 9.61 -8.18
N ALA A 144 -5.12 10.33 -7.14
CA ALA A 144 -6.27 9.95 -6.33
C ALA A 144 -7.58 9.90 -7.15
N VAL A 145 -7.80 10.87 -8.04
CA VAL A 145 -8.95 10.88 -8.96
C VAL A 145 -8.90 9.69 -9.93
N CYS A 146 -7.72 9.35 -10.46
CA CYS A 146 -7.53 8.18 -11.31
C CYS A 146 -7.83 6.86 -10.57
N LEU A 147 -7.48 6.75 -9.28
CA LEU A 147 -7.82 5.60 -8.44
C LEU A 147 -9.33 5.48 -8.23
N LEU A 148 -10.03 6.59 -7.97
CA LEU A 148 -11.50 6.62 -7.88
C LEU A 148 -12.16 6.20 -9.19
N TYR A 149 -11.65 6.70 -10.32
CA TYR A 149 -12.12 6.31 -11.65
C TYR A 149 -11.94 4.82 -11.89
N ALA A 150 -10.75 4.27 -11.63
CA ALA A 150 -10.48 2.84 -11.78
C ALA A 150 -11.38 1.99 -10.88
N THR A 151 -11.59 2.40 -9.62
CA THR A 151 -12.47 1.70 -8.68
C THR A 151 -13.91 1.66 -9.17
N THR A 152 -14.43 2.80 -9.66
CA THR A 152 -15.80 2.87 -10.19
C THR A 152 -15.96 2.05 -11.46
N ALA A 153 -14.96 2.04 -12.34
CA ALA A 153 -14.96 1.24 -13.55
C ALA A 153 -14.94 -0.26 -13.24
N LEU A 154 -14.06 -0.71 -12.34
CA LEU A 154 -13.98 -2.11 -11.88
C LEU A 154 -15.28 -2.56 -11.21
N ARG A 155 -15.89 -1.70 -10.38
CA ARG A 155 -17.19 -2.00 -9.75
C ARG A 155 -18.30 -2.15 -10.77
N ARG A 156 -18.33 -1.30 -11.80
CA ARG A 156 -19.36 -1.32 -12.87
C ARG A 156 -19.04 -2.30 -13.98
N LYS A 157 -17.90 -2.98 -13.92
CA LYS A 157 -17.40 -3.88 -14.99
C LYS A 157 -17.35 -3.20 -16.37
N THR A 158 -17.04 -1.90 -16.35
CA THR A 158 -16.84 -1.12 -17.57
C THR A 158 -15.36 -1.17 -17.95
N SER A 159 -15.09 -1.18 -19.25
CA SER A 159 -13.71 -1.08 -19.74
C SER A 159 -13.08 0.24 -19.29
N PHE A 160 -11.90 0.19 -18.71
CA PHE A 160 -11.11 1.38 -18.39
C PHE A 160 -9.70 1.25 -18.98
N SER A 161 -9.08 2.39 -19.22
CA SER A 161 -7.70 2.41 -19.66
C SER A 161 -6.76 2.12 -18.50
N GLY A 162 -5.99 1.05 -18.56
CA GLY A 162 -4.96 0.72 -17.56
C GLY A 162 -3.93 1.85 -17.40
N VAL A 163 -3.77 2.72 -18.41
CA VAL A 163 -2.89 3.88 -18.36
C VAL A 163 -3.27 4.84 -17.22
N ALA A 164 -4.56 4.95 -16.89
CA ALA A 164 -5.00 5.78 -15.76
C ALA A 164 -4.37 5.36 -14.42
N LEU A 165 -4.04 4.07 -14.23
CA LEU A 165 -3.35 3.58 -13.04
C LEU A 165 -1.85 3.93 -12.99
N LEU A 166 -1.26 4.35 -14.10
CA LEU A 166 0.13 4.82 -14.09
C LEU A 166 0.26 6.22 -13.48
N VAL A 167 -0.80 7.04 -13.53
CA VAL A 167 -0.78 8.38 -12.94
C VAL A 167 -0.46 8.37 -11.45
N PRO A 168 -1.17 7.59 -10.59
CA PRO A 168 -0.81 7.50 -9.18
C PRO A 168 0.58 6.88 -8.95
N VAL A 169 1.02 5.95 -9.79
CA VAL A 169 2.39 5.40 -9.71
C VAL A 169 3.42 6.49 -9.97
N CYS A 170 3.27 7.27 -11.04
CA CYS A 170 4.15 8.39 -11.35
C CYS A 170 4.15 9.44 -10.23
N ALA A 171 2.98 9.77 -9.68
CA ALA A 171 2.87 10.68 -8.54
C ALA A 171 3.69 10.19 -7.34
N MET A 172 3.58 8.91 -6.98
CA MET A 172 4.34 8.33 -5.85
C MET A 172 5.85 8.28 -6.12
N VAL A 173 6.28 7.94 -7.34
CA VAL A 173 7.71 7.97 -7.72
C VAL A 173 8.27 9.39 -7.58
N LEU A 174 7.56 10.38 -8.08
CA LEU A 174 7.98 11.77 -7.98
C LEU A 174 8.03 12.24 -6.51
N THR A 175 7.02 11.91 -5.71
CA THR A 175 7.00 12.20 -4.27
C THR A 175 8.19 11.56 -3.57
N LEU A 176 8.50 10.28 -3.87
CA LEU A 176 9.67 9.58 -3.31
C LEU A 176 10.99 10.27 -3.67
N ILE A 177 11.17 10.64 -4.95
CA ILE A 177 12.39 11.31 -5.42
C ILE A 177 12.57 12.65 -4.72
N LEU A 178 11.51 13.44 -4.59
CA LEU A 178 11.58 14.76 -3.96
C LEU A 178 11.79 14.66 -2.47
N PHE A 179 11.09 13.76 -1.80
CA PHE A 179 11.29 13.48 -0.38
C PHE A 179 12.74 13.09 -0.10
N TYR A 180 13.30 12.17 -0.90
CA TYR A 180 14.70 11.78 -0.78
C TYR A 180 15.65 12.96 -1.02
N ARG A 181 15.42 13.77 -2.07
CA ARG A 181 16.25 14.93 -2.39
C ARG A 181 16.24 15.98 -1.29
N GLU A 182 15.08 16.21 -0.67
CA GLU A 182 14.93 17.20 0.40
C GLU A 182 15.68 16.79 1.66
N HIS A 183 15.66 15.49 1.99
CA HIS A 183 16.27 14.96 3.21
C HIS A 183 17.67 14.37 2.99
N ALA A 184 18.16 14.26 1.75
CA ALA A 184 19.48 13.68 1.44
C ALA A 184 20.66 14.50 1.97
N ALA A 185 20.45 15.81 2.19
CA ALA A 185 21.46 16.70 2.75
C ALA A 185 21.47 16.71 4.30
N ASP A 186 20.50 16.08 4.93
CA ASP A 186 20.40 16.05 6.39
C ASP A 186 21.33 14.96 6.96
N PRO A 187 22.27 15.29 7.87
CA PRO A 187 23.16 14.31 8.49
C PRO A 187 22.41 13.27 9.32
N VAL A 188 21.15 13.51 9.68
CA VAL A 188 20.30 12.62 10.46
C VAL A 188 19.38 11.78 9.57
N LEU A 189 19.91 11.25 8.46
CA LEU A 189 19.16 10.45 7.49
C LEU A 189 18.41 9.26 8.13
N ARG A 190 18.89 8.75 9.27
CA ARG A 190 18.22 7.71 10.06
C ARG A 190 16.86 8.13 10.62
N HIS A 191 16.58 9.41 10.71
CA HIS A 191 15.28 9.90 11.17
C HIS A 191 14.17 9.61 10.16
N TYR A 192 14.50 9.65 8.86
CA TYR A 192 13.55 9.60 7.73
C TYR A 192 13.52 8.27 6.97
N TYR A 193 14.24 7.23 7.44
CA TYR A 193 14.29 5.97 6.70
C TYR A 193 12.94 5.25 6.64
N VAL A 194 12.10 5.37 7.69
CA VAL A 194 10.79 4.73 7.73
C VAL A 194 9.85 5.37 6.71
N GLU A 195 9.84 6.68 6.64
CA GLU A 195 9.06 7.48 5.70
C GLU A 195 9.48 7.18 4.25
N THR A 196 10.78 7.13 3.99
CA THR A 196 11.31 6.75 2.66
C THR A 196 10.90 5.33 2.27
N LEU A 197 11.00 4.36 3.21
CA LEU A 197 10.56 3.00 2.98
C LEU A 197 9.05 2.89 2.79
N ALA A 198 8.25 3.70 3.52
CA ALA A 198 6.81 3.75 3.34
C ALA A 198 6.42 4.23 1.94
N LEU A 199 7.04 5.31 1.47
CA LEU A 199 6.85 5.82 0.11
C LEU A 199 7.27 4.80 -0.95
N ALA A 200 8.41 4.14 -0.77
CA ALA A 200 8.89 3.11 -1.67
C ALA A 200 7.92 1.91 -1.71
N ALA A 201 7.44 1.44 -0.56
CA ALA A 201 6.48 0.35 -0.48
C ALA A 201 5.14 0.70 -1.15
N LEU A 202 4.61 1.91 -0.92
CA LEU A 202 3.40 2.41 -1.59
C LEU A 202 3.59 2.49 -3.10
N THR A 203 4.74 2.97 -3.55
CA THR A 203 5.07 3.05 -4.98
C THR A 203 5.07 1.67 -5.63
N VAL A 204 5.74 0.69 -5.02
CA VAL A 204 5.80 -0.69 -5.54
C VAL A 204 4.41 -1.34 -5.48
N MET A 205 3.64 -1.11 -4.42
CA MET A 205 2.28 -1.61 -4.29
C MET A 205 1.37 -1.11 -5.43
N LEU A 206 1.39 0.20 -5.70
CA LEU A 206 0.59 0.78 -6.77
C LEU A 206 1.08 0.34 -8.15
N LEU A 207 2.40 0.16 -8.33
CA LEU A 207 2.97 -0.38 -9.56
C LEU A 207 2.49 -1.81 -9.82
N GLU A 208 2.55 -2.68 -8.81
CA GLU A 208 2.05 -4.05 -8.91
C GLU A 208 0.53 -4.09 -9.15
N PHE A 209 -0.23 -3.21 -8.49
CA PHE A 209 -1.65 -3.08 -8.73
C PHE A 209 -1.95 -2.63 -10.18
N ALA A 210 -1.22 -1.64 -10.69
CA ALA A 210 -1.34 -1.20 -12.08
C ALA A 210 -0.92 -2.31 -13.07
N ALA A 211 0.09 -3.12 -12.73
CA ALA A 211 0.56 -4.22 -13.57
C ALA A 211 -0.52 -5.26 -13.86
N PHE A 212 -1.51 -5.45 -12.97
CA PHE A 212 -2.67 -6.32 -13.24
C PHE A 212 -3.53 -5.81 -14.40
N ALA A 213 -3.63 -4.50 -14.60
CA ALA A 213 -4.35 -3.94 -15.75
C ALA A 213 -3.64 -4.23 -17.08
N PHE A 214 -2.32 -4.43 -17.05
CA PHE A 214 -1.49 -4.80 -18.20
C PHE A 214 -1.19 -6.31 -18.26
N ARG A 215 -1.93 -7.14 -17.51
CA ARG A 215 -1.76 -8.60 -17.44
C ARG A 215 -0.37 -9.05 -16.96
N GLY A 216 0.32 -8.19 -16.21
CA GLY A 216 1.69 -8.43 -15.73
C GLY A 216 1.82 -8.62 -14.22
N GLY A 217 0.76 -8.41 -13.45
CA GLY A 217 0.80 -8.41 -11.98
C GLY A 217 1.11 -9.77 -11.37
N ALA A 218 1.75 -9.77 -10.20
CA ALA A 218 2.13 -10.97 -9.46
C ALA A 218 1.48 -10.99 -8.07
N PRO A 219 0.48 -11.86 -7.81
CA PRO A 219 -0.20 -11.98 -6.52
C PRO A 219 0.77 -12.19 -5.36
N ARG A 220 1.84 -12.98 -5.59
CA ARG A 220 2.88 -13.26 -4.59
C ARG A 220 3.69 -12.05 -4.19
N VAL A 221 3.76 -11.02 -5.03
CA VAL A 221 4.47 -9.77 -4.76
C VAL A 221 3.52 -8.74 -4.17
N LEU A 222 2.31 -8.62 -4.73
CA LEU A 222 1.34 -7.61 -4.30
C LEU A 222 0.95 -7.76 -2.82
N MET A 223 0.68 -8.99 -2.35
CA MET A 223 0.24 -9.23 -0.96
C MET A 223 1.29 -8.83 0.09
N PRO A 224 2.55 -9.28 0.03
CA PRO A 224 3.55 -8.84 0.99
C PRO A 224 3.84 -7.34 0.90
N VAL A 225 3.86 -6.77 -0.31
CA VAL A 225 4.12 -5.33 -0.47
C VAL A 225 2.97 -4.48 0.08
N SER A 226 1.70 -4.86 -0.14
CA SER A 226 0.56 -4.16 0.46
C SER A 226 0.59 -4.23 1.99
N THR A 227 0.95 -5.39 2.56
CA THR A 227 1.12 -5.55 4.01
C THR A 227 2.23 -4.67 4.56
N MET A 228 3.40 -4.68 3.90
CA MET A 228 4.52 -3.82 4.30
C MET A 228 4.19 -2.33 4.17
N SER A 229 3.42 -1.93 3.15
CA SER A 229 2.94 -0.56 3.01
C SER A 229 2.09 -0.11 4.20
N VAL A 230 1.18 -0.97 4.69
CA VAL A 230 0.38 -0.66 5.89
C VAL A 230 1.27 -0.50 7.12
N ILE A 231 2.19 -1.45 7.37
CA ILE A 231 3.08 -1.43 8.53
C ILE A 231 3.97 -0.19 8.54
N LEU A 232 4.58 0.13 7.40
CA LEU A 232 5.48 1.27 7.25
C LEU A 232 4.74 2.61 7.33
N CYS A 233 3.57 2.75 6.69
CA CYS A 233 2.76 3.96 6.80
C CYS A 233 2.25 4.18 8.23
N ALA A 234 1.86 3.12 8.94
CA ALA A 234 1.47 3.22 10.34
C ALA A 234 2.64 3.69 11.23
N ALA A 235 3.85 3.17 10.98
CA ALA A 235 5.06 3.60 11.69
C ALA A 235 5.46 5.05 11.32
N ALA A 236 5.24 5.48 10.06
CA ALA A 236 5.49 6.85 9.63
C ALA A 236 4.56 7.85 10.34
N ILE A 237 3.26 7.54 10.47
CA ILE A 237 2.30 8.37 11.22
C ILE A 237 2.74 8.55 12.69
N ALA A 238 3.37 7.53 13.30
CA ALA A 238 3.83 7.60 14.69
C ALA A 238 4.93 8.65 14.92
N ALA A 239 5.62 9.10 13.88
CA ALA A 239 6.60 10.18 13.95
C ALA A 239 5.97 11.58 14.13
N ARG A 240 4.64 11.67 14.18
CA ARG A 240 3.87 12.93 14.28
C ARG A 240 4.24 13.93 13.17
N PRO A 241 4.16 13.50 11.90
CA PRO A 241 4.43 14.39 10.77
C PRO A 241 3.40 15.51 10.68
N THR A 242 3.52 16.35 9.65
CA THR A 242 2.51 17.40 9.38
C THR A 242 1.13 16.80 9.15
N LEU A 243 0.07 17.60 9.25
CA LEU A 243 -1.30 17.13 8.97
C LEU A 243 -1.42 16.59 7.53
N ALA A 244 -0.72 17.20 6.58
CA ALA A 244 -0.71 16.76 5.19
C ALA A 244 -0.10 15.35 5.06
N ASP A 245 1.05 15.11 5.71
CA ASP A 245 1.69 13.79 5.71
C ASP A 245 0.87 12.73 6.43
N MET A 246 0.24 13.09 7.56
CA MET A 246 -0.66 12.17 8.28
C MET A 246 -1.81 11.70 7.38
N LEU A 247 -2.44 12.62 6.65
CA LEU A 247 -3.50 12.30 5.69
C LEU A 247 -2.97 11.47 4.52
N PHE A 248 -1.76 11.76 4.05
CA PHE A 248 -1.10 11.01 2.99
C PHE A 248 -0.88 9.55 3.38
N TYR A 249 -0.21 9.30 4.53
CA TYR A 249 0.04 7.94 5.01
C TYR A 249 -1.24 7.20 5.41
N ALA A 250 -2.21 7.90 6.01
CA ALA A 250 -3.52 7.32 6.29
C ALA A 250 -4.25 6.91 5.01
N GLY A 251 -4.18 7.74 3.96
CA GLY A 251 -4.66 7.41 2.63
C GLY A 251 -3.97 6.18 2.06
N GLY A 252 -2.64 6.10 2.18
CA GLY A 252 -1.83 4.94 1.78
C GLY A 252 -2.26 3.66 2.51
N ILE A 253 -2.51 3.72 3.82
CA ILE A 253 -3.03 2.58 4.60
C ILE A 253 -4.37 2.12 4.05
N CYS A 254 -5.31 3.05 3.86
CA CYS A 254 -6.65 2.72 3.33
C CYS A 254 -6.57 2.07 1.94
N LEU A 255 -5.71 2.58 1.05
CA LEU A 255 -5.50 2.01 -0.28
C LEU A 255 -4.91 0.60 -0.21
N ALA A 256 -3.88 0.40 0.63
CA ALA A 256 -3.24 -0.90 0.79
C ALA A 256 -4.21 -1.95 1.37
N LEU A 257 -5.01 -1.57 2.38
CA LEU A 257 -6.06 -2.41 2.94
C LEU A 257 -7.17 -2.70 1.91
N ALA A 258 -7.56 -1.71 1.10
CA ALA A 258 -8.57 -1.88 0.05
C ALA A 258 -8.12 -2.90 -0.99
N ILE A 259 -6.88 -2.80 -1.47
CA ILE A 259 -6.29 -3.71 -2.45
C ILE A 259 -6.19 -5.12 -1.84
N GLY A 260 -5.69 -5.24 -0.60
CA GLY A 260 -5.60 -6.52 0.10
C GLY A 260 -6.96 -7.18 0.36
N ALA A 261 -7.99 -6.39 0.70
CA ALA A 261 -9.36 -6.87 0.94
C ALA A 261 -10.10 -7.23 -0.34
N ALA A 262 -9.84 -6.50 -1.44
CA ALA A 262 -10.44 -6.80 -2.75
C ALA A 262 -9.78 -7.99 -3.44
N ALA A 263 -8.53 -8.31 -3.10
CA ALA A 263 -7.77 -9.35 -3.76
C ALA A 263 -8.41 -10.74 -3.58
N ASP A 264 -8.85 -11.33 -4.68
CA ASP A 264 -9.38 -12.68 -4.76
C ASP A 264 -8.49 -13.52 -5.67
N PHE A 265 -7.59 -14.25 -5.07
CA PHE A 265 -6.63 -15.11 -5.77
C PHE A 265 -7.02 -16.58 -5.68
N ASP A 266 -8.31 -16.88 -5.44
CA ASP A 266 -8.82 -18.23 -5.43
C ASP A 266 -8.72 -18.84 -6.85
N PRO A 267 -8.12 -20.02 -7.00
CA PRO A 267 -7.86 -20.62 -8.31
C PRO A 267 -9.10 -21.20 -9.00
#